data_89d24650c8cbdd5bc63f915a51a52e6f
#
_entry.id   89d24650c8cbdd5bc63f915a51a52e6f
#
_cell.length_a   1.000
_cell.length_b   1.000
_cell.length_c   1.000
_cell.angle_alpha   90.00
_cell.angle_beta   90.00
_cell.angle_gamma   90.00
#
_symmetry.space_group_name_H-M   'P 1'
#
loop_
_entity.id
_entity.type
_entity.pdbx_description
1 polymer ?
#
loop_
_entity_poly.entity_id
_entity_poly.type
_entity_poly.pdbx_seq_one_letter_code
_entity_poly.pdbx_strand_id
1 'polypeptide(L)'
;MSMRLGTLKAGLALTAACLWIGMWRPAIAAPEGGNGAASGYHVIKKVTLGGEGRWDYLTIDSAARRLYLSRSSHVMVVDLETDKVVGDIPGTQGVHGIALAPELGRGFTSNGDANTSTIFDLKTLKVIGEVKTGAGPDCIIYDPASKRVFTFNGDANDATAFDAASGEVVGTVPLGGCPEYASADGQGKVYANIVSTSEVVEIDSAKLVVTKRFPLAPGLKPSGLALDAAHHLVFSGCSNKIMTVLDVSAGKVIACVPIGRWVDANGFDPGTGVAFSSNGEGTLTVARETAPGKFEAENIPTEDNAQTMALDLKTHNVYLATARFEPKSGNPQNMVKDSFMIVVVGK
;
A
#
# COMPACT_ATOMS: atom_id res chain seq x y z
N MET A 1 -16.64 34.43 67.58
CA MET A 1 -17.15 35.83 67.57
C MET A 1 -17.07 36.24 66.08
N SER A 2 -18.06 36.41 65.38
CA SER A 2 -19.33 37.10 65.28
C SER A 2 -20.09 36.58 64.07
N MET A 3 -21.30 36.18 64.27
CA MET A 3 -22.33 35.95 63.20
C MET A 3 -22.59 37.24 62.42
N ARG A 4 -22.96 37.16 61.17
CA ARG A 4 -24.09 37.93 60.60
C ARG A 4 -24.74 37.22 59.41
N LEU A 5 -26.04 37.09 59.55
CA LEU A 5 -27.08 36.68 58.62
C LEU A 5 -27.30 37.72 57.49
N GLY A 6 -27.92 37.22 56.43
CA GLY A 6 -28.81 37.97 55.53
C GLY A 6 -28.44 37.80 54.09
N THR A 7 -29.24 37.49 53.15
CA THR A 7 -30.69 37.56 52.93
C THR A 7 -31.01 36.79 51.64
N LEU A 8 -32.11 36.07 51.64
CA LEU A 8 -32.75 35.48 50.45
C LEU A 8 -33.15 36.60 49.47
N LYS A 9 -32.86 36.37 48.20
CA LYS A 9 -33.61 36.97 47.08
C LYS A 9 -34.07 35.86 46.14
N ALA A 10 -35.38 35.70 46.06
CA ALA A 10 -36.07 34.91 45.07
C ALA A 10 -35.90 35.56 43.69
N GLY A 11 -35.46 34.77 42.70
CA GLY A 11 -35.40 35.22 41.32
C GLY A 11 -36.17 34.22 40.43
N LEU A 12 -37.17 34.78 39.74
CA LEU A 12 -38.11 34.11 38.85
C LEU A 12 -37.38 33.20 37.82
N ALA A 13 -37.83 31.95 37.71
CA ALA A 13 -37.48 31.06 36.61
C ALA A 13 -38.34 31.42 35.38
N LEU A 14 -37.74 31.96 34.33
CA LEU A 14 -38.33 31.99 32.99
C LEU A 14 -38.00 30.66 32.31
N THR A 15 -39.00 29.81 32.12
CA THR A 15 -38.93 28.62 31.27
C THR A 15 -39.00 29.06 29.81
N ALA A 16 -37.85 29.09 29.12
CA ALA A 16 -37.82 29.21 27.67
C ALA A 16 -38.06 27.81 27.05
N ALA A 17 -39.25 27.64 26.50
CA ALA A 17 -39.57 26.47 25.67
C ALA A 17 -38.82 26.57 24.32
N CYS A 18 -37.72 25.79 24.16
CA CYS A 18 -37.09 25.61 22.88
C CYS A 18 -37.93 24.68 22.02
N LEU A 19 -38.66 25.23 21.03
CA LEU A 19 -39.25 24.46 19.95
C LEU A 19 -38.10 23.82 19.13
N TRP A 20 -37.94 22.52 19.21
CA TRP A 20 -37.14 21.74 18.30
C TRP A 20 -37.88 21.62 16.97
N ILE A 21 -37.55 22.46 15.98
CA ILE A 21 -37.90 22.25 14.58
C ILE A 21 -36.98 21.14 14.07
N GLY A 22 -37.49 19.92 14.01
CA GLY A 22 -36.79 18.79 13.41
C GLY A 22 -36.56 19.07 11.93
N MET A 23 -35.36 19.51 11.57
CA MET A 23 -34.92 19.46 10.18
C MET A 23 -34.71 17.98 9.81
N TRP A 24 -35.67 17.42 9.13
CA TRP A 24 -35.55 16.16 8.44
C TRP A 24 -34.49 16.32 7.34
N ARG A 25 -33.23 15.89 7.63
CA ARG A 25 -32.23 15.73 6.59
C ARG A 25 -32.60 14.46 5.81
N PRO A 26 -32.81 14.54 4.50
CA PRO A 26 -32.94 13.32 3.72
C PRO A 26 -31.63 12.53 3.88
N ALA A 27 -31.76 11.25 4.24
CA ALA A 27 -30.67 10.31 4.18
C ALA A 27 -30.16 10.32 2.72
N ILE A 28 -28.93 10.74 2.51
CA ILE A 28 -28.23 10.54 1.24
C ILE A 28 -28.07 9.03 1.17
N ALA A 29 -28.90 8.39 0.33
CA ALA A 29 -28.73 6.99 -0.01
C ALA A 29 -27.31 6.80 -0.51
N ALA A 30 -26.60 5.81 0.02
CA ALA A 30 -25.34 5.36 -0.55
C ALA A 30 -25.61 5.08 -2.04
N PRO A 31 -24.70 5.45 -2.97
CA PRO A 31 -24.89 5.14 -4.37
C PRO A 31 -25.02 3.61 -4.49
N GLU A 32 -26.17 3.16 -4.94
CA GLU A 32 -26.36 1.78 -5.37
C GLU A 32 -25.30 1.51 -6.44
N GLY A 33 -24.55 0.40 -6.29
CA GLY A 33 -23.48 0.03 -7.20
C GLY A 33 -24.02 0.06 -8.63
N GLY A 34 -23.42 0.88 -9.48
CA GLY A 34 -23.80 0.98 -10.88
C GLY A 34 -23.74 -0.41 -11.52
N ASN A 35 -24.74 -0.75 -12.32
CA ASN A 35 -24.78 -1.89 -13.24
C ASN A 35 -23.75 -1.69 -14.38
N GLY A 36 -22.46 -1.53 -14.03
CA GLY A 36 -21.36 -1.73 -14.97
C GLY A 36 -21.29 -3.22 -15.32
N ALA A 37 -20.93 -3.56 -16.53
CA ALA A 37 -20.69 -4.96 -16.90
C ALA A 37 -19.65 -5.53 -15.93
N ALA A 38 -19.96 -6.69 -15.30
CA ALA A 38 -19.06 -7.36 -14.36
C ALA A 38 -17.64 -7.46 -14.96
N SER A 39 -16.62 -7.12 -14.18
CA SER A 39 -15.20 -7.09 -14.63
C SER A 39 -14.71 -8.48 -15.08
N GLY A 40 -15.40 -9.53 -14.63
CA GLY A 40 -15.02 -10.94 -14.81
C GLY A 40 -14.01 -11.44 -13.80
N TYR A 41 -13.44 -10.56 -12.97
CA TYR A 41 -12.52 -10.95 -11.91
C TYR A 41 -13.26 -11.70 -10.79
N HIS A 42 -12.65 -12.76 -10.28
CA HIS A 42 -13.13 -13.54 -9.14
C HIS A 42 -11.99 -14.28 -8.49
N VAL A 43 -12.18 -14.81 -7.30
CA VAL A 43 -11.19 -15.69 -6.67
C VAL A 43 -11.11 -16.99 -7.44
N ILE A 44 -10.00 -17.22 -8.13
CA ILE A 44 -9.76 -18.44 -8.93
C ILE A 44 -9.04 -19.52 -8.14
N LYS A 45 -8.32 -19.14 -7.05
CA LYS A 45 -7.49 -20.10 -6.31
C LYS A 45 -7.15 -19.58 -4.91
N LYS A 46 -7.00 -20.52 -3.98
CA LYS A 46 -6.43 -20.29 -2.64
C LYS A 46 -5.35 -21.34 -2.39
N VAL A 47 -4.17 -20.89 -1.96
CA VAL A 47 -3.01 -21.75 -1.72
C VAL A 47 -2.56 -21.56 -0.28
N THR A 48 -2.72 -22.58 0.56
CA THR A 48 -2.20 -22.56 1.92
C THR A 48 -0.70 -22.86 1.89
N LEU A 49 0.10 -21.94 2.39
CA LEU A 49 1.55 -22.05 2.46
C LEU A 49 2.04 -22.36 3.88
N GLY A 50 1.28 -21.95 4.89
CA GLY A 50 1.66 -22.11 6.29
C GLY A 50 2.90 -21.31 6.67
N GLY A 51 3.67 -21.83 7.63
CA GLY A 51 4.89 -21.19 8.14
C GLY A 51 4.62 -20.08 9.18
N GLU A 52 5.71 -19.56 9.75
CA GLU A 52 5.68 -18.54 10.80
C GLU A 52 5.88 -17.13 10.23
N GLY A 53 5.59 -16.13 11.06
CA GLY A 53 5.75 -14.71 10.73
C GLY A 53 4.49 -14.09 10.13
N ARG A 54 4.32 -12.79 10.41
CA ARG A 54 3.35 -11.94 9.71
C ARG A 54 3.87 -11.65 8.31
N TRP A 55 3.04 -11.02 7.50
CA TRP A 55 3.41 -10.60 6.15
C TRP A 55 3.13 -9.12 5.98
N ASP A 56 3.69 -8.57 4.92
CA ASP A 56 3.45 -7.22 4.44
C ASP A 56 3.48 -7.23 2.91
N TYR A 57 4.45 -6.61 2.26
CA TYR A 57 4.51 -6.54 0.80
C TYR A 57 4.73 -7.91 0.14
N LEU A 58 4.17 -8.01 -1.05
CA LEU A 58 4.40 -9.09 -1.99
C LEU A 58 5.06 -8.52 -3.24
N THR A 59 5.97 -9.30 -3.86
CA THR A 59 6.59 -8.91 -5.13
C THR A 59 6.64 -10.10 -6.06
N ILE A 60 6.25 -9.91 -7.32
CA ILE A 60 6.26 -10.95 -8.35
C ILE A 60 7.36 -10.69 -9.38
N ASP A 61 8.20 -11.69 -9.62
CA ASP A 61 9.01 -11.81 -10.82
C ASP A 61 8.20 -12.62 -11.85
N SER A 62 7.49 -11.92 -12.73
CA SER A 62 6.67 -12.55 -13.76
C SER A 62 7.49 -13.34 -14.77
N ALA A 63 8.74 -12.97 -15.01
CA ALA A 63 9.65 -13.67 -15.94
C ALA A 63 10.18 -14.96 -15.34
N ALA A 64 10.67 -14.92 -14.10
CA ALA A 64 11.16 -16.09 -13.37
C ALA A 64 10.05 -16.94 -12.74
N ARG A 65 8.79 -16.47 -12.80
CA ARG A 65 7.62 -17.15 -12.19
C ARG A 65 7.76 -17.34 -10.69
N ARG A 66 8.23 -16.31 -9.98
CA ARG A 66 8.44 -16.34 -8.54
C ARG A 66 7.65 -15.24 -7.82
N LEU A 67 7.04 -15.62 -6.71
CA LEU A 67 6.42 -14.72 -5.76
C LEU A 67 7.29 -14.65 -4.50
N TYR A 68 7.66 -13.46 -4.12
CA TYR A 68 8.41 -13.15 -2.90
C TYR A 68 7.45 -12.57 -1.88
N LEU A 69 7.47 -13.09 -0.66
CA LEU A 69 6.57 -12.76 0.44
C LEU A 69 7.37 -12.38 1.67
N SER A 70 7.20 -11.17 2.17
CA SER A 70 7.78 -10.82 3.46
C SER A 70 7.14 -11.63 4.59
N ARG A 71 7.95 -12.14 5.53
CA ARG A 71 7.49 -12.98 6.65
C ARG A 71 8.20 -12.60 7.95
N SER A 72 8.09 -11.33 8.36
CA SER A 72 8.69 -10.74 9.57
C SER A 72 10.21 -10.81 9.62
N SER A 73 10.82 -11.98 9.61
CA SER A 73 12.28 -12.18 9.78
C SER A 73 12.96 -12.83 8.59
N HIS A 74 12.18 -13.16 7.55
CA HIS A 74 12.66 -13.83 6.34
C HIS A 74 11.74 -13.48 5.16
N VAL A 75 12.20 -13.79 3.94
CA VAL A 75 11.37 -13.72 2.72
C VAL A 75 11.14 -15.11 2.20
N MET A 76 9.87 -15.55 2.20
CA MET A 76 9.45 -16.80 1.59
C MET A 76 9.35 -16.64 0.07
N VAL A 77 9.87 -17.60 -0.70
CA VAL A 77 9.82 -17.59 -2.16
C VAL A 77 8.97 -18.75 -2.65
N VAL A 78 7.96 -18.45 -3.46
CA VAL A 78 6.99 -19.42 -4.00
C VAL A 78 7.12 -19.46 -5.52
N ASP A 79 7.11 -20.65 -6.09
CA ASP A 79 7.02 -20.86 -7.52
C ASP A 79 5.56 -20.79 -7.97
N LEU A 80 5.25 -19.89 -8.90
CA LEU A 80 3.89 -19.59 -9.37
C LEU A 80 3.28 -20.67 -10.26
N GLU A 81 4.09 -21.59 -10.82
CA GLU A 81 3.59 -22.68 -11.65
C GLU A 81 3.18 -23.89 -10.81
N THR A 82 3.88 -24.11 -9.70
CA THR A 82 3.66 -25.29 -8.84
C THR A 82 3.00 -24.96 -7.50
N ASP A 83 2.90 -23.69 -7.13
CA ASP A 83 2.44 -23.19 -5.83
C ASP A 83 3.24 -23.68 -4.63
N LYS A 84 4.47 -24.06 -4.85
CA LYS A 84 5.33 -24.58 -3.79
C LYS A 84 6.33 -23.53 -3.31
N VAL A 85 6.61 -23.57 -2.01
CA VAL A 85 7.74 -22.84 -1.46
C VAL A 85 9.03 -23.48 -2.03
N VAL A 86 9.83 -22.66 -2.72
CA VAL A 86 11.08 -23.09 -3.39
C VAL A 86 12.32 -22.47 -2.79
N GLY A 87 12.17 -21.57 -1.83
CA GLY A 87 13.30 -20.96 -1.14
C GLY A 87 12.89 -20.05 -0.02
N ASP A 88 13.93 -19.62 0.69
CA ASP A 88 13.84 -18.72 1.83
C ASP A 88 15.08 -17.81 1.87
N ILE A 89 14.87 -16.54 2.17
CA ILE A 89 15.95 -15.56 2.33
C ILE A 89 15.95 -15.13 3.80
N PRO A 90 16.86 -15.67 4.60
CA PRO A 90 16.89 -15.44 6.05
C PRO A 90 17.56 -14.11 6.41
N GLY A 91 17.40 -13.71 7.68
CA GLY A 91 18.15 -12.58 8.25
C GLY A 91 17.62 -11.21 7.90
N THR A 92 16.33 -11.11 7.54
CA THR A 92 15.67 -9.87 7.16
C THR A 92 14.73 -9.41 8.29
N GLN A 93 15.29 -8.95 9.41
CA GLN A 93 14.52 -8.62 10.63
C GLN A 93 13.57 -7.43 10.41
N GLY A 94 12.28 -7.68 10.64
CA GLY A 94 11.23 -6.69 10.37
C GLY A 94 11.07 -6.41 8.87
N VAL A 95 11.20 -7.44 8.01
CA VAL A 95 11.06 -7.24 6.57
C VAL A 95 9.65 -6.79 6.19
N HIS A 96 9.60 -5.69 5.44
CA HIS A 96 8.40 -5.14 4.82
C HIS A 96 8.40 -5.39 3.32
N GLY A 97 9.20 -4.66 2.55
CA GLY A 97 9.21 -4.68 1.11
C GLY A 97 10.31 -5.53 0.47
N ILE A 98 10.08 -5.90 -0.80
CA ILE A 98 11.06 -6.59 -1.66
C ILE A 98 11.09 -5.87 -3.01
N ALA A 99 12.29 -5.46 -3.45
CA ALA A 99 12.53 -4.91 -4.78
C ALA A 99 13.44 -5.82 -5.59
N LEU A 100 13.22 -5.88 -6.91
CA LEU A 100 13.98 -6.75 -7.80
C LEU A 100 14.67 -5.92 -8.87
N ALA A 101 15.94 -6.24 -9.17
CA ALA A 101 16.70 -5.76 -10.31
C ALA A 101 17.17 -6.98 -11.14
N PRO A 102 16.27 -7.54 -11.98
CA PRO A 102 16.53 -8.79 -12.69
C PRO A 102 17.77 -8.74 -13.61
N GLU A 103 18.03 -7.59 -14.24
CA GLU A 103 19.20 -7.40 -15.10
C GLU A 103 20.52 -7.44 -14.34
N LEU A 104 20.49 -7.20 -13.02
CA LEU A 104 21.65 -7.35 -12.14
C LEU A 104 21.68 -8.70 -11.44
N GLY A 105 20.62 -9.52 -11.60
CA GLY A 105 20.44 -10.77 -10.87
C GLY A 105 20.29 -10.57 -9.36
N ARG A 106 19.79 -9.41 -8.91
CA ARG A 106 19.72 -9.02 -7.50
C ARG A 106 18.32 -8.69 -7.03
N GLY A 107 18.05 -9.04 -5.80
CA GLY A 107 16.89 -8.57 -5.05
C GLY A 107 17.32 -7.86 -3.77
N PHE A 108 16.41 -7.05 -3.22
CA PHE A 108 16.64 -6.19 -2.07
C PHE A 108 15.43 -6.24 -1.15
N THR A 109 15.64 -6.11 0.15
CA THR A 109 14.57 -6.01 1.14
C THR A 109 14.68 -4.71 1.93
N SER A 110 13.57 -4.22 2.45
CA SER A 110 13.55 -3.24 3.53
C SER A 110 13.31 -3.95 4.85
N ASN A 111 14.20 -3.74 5.82
CA ASN A 111 14.17 -4.42 7.12
C ASN A 111 13.94 -3.39 8.22
N GLY A 112 12.67 -3.14 8.56
CA GLY A 112 12.24 -2.07 9.46
C GLY A 112 12.86 -2.15 10.84
N ASP A 113 12.89 -3.32 11.45
CA ASP A 113 13.46 -3.51 12.80
C ASP A 113 14.99 -3.34 12.83
N ALA A 114 15.66 -3.69 11.72
CA ALA A 114 17.12 -3.63 11.63
C ALA A 114 17.64 -2.28 11.09
N ASN A 115 16.79 -1.45 10.47
CA ASN A 115 17.19 -0.25 9.73
C ASN A 115 18.21 -0.57 8.63
N THR A 116 17.95 -1.63 7.86
CA THR A 116 18.83 -2.10 6.80
C THR A 116 18.06 -2.51 5.56
N SER A 117 18.78 -2.71 4.46
CA SER A 117 18.33 -3.41 3.25
C SER A 117 19.25 -4.60 3.03
N THR A 118 18.68 -5.81 2.94
CA THR A 118 19.44 -7.02 2.59
C THR A 118 19.52 -7.14 1.07
N ILE A 119 20.71 -7.40 0.53
CA ILE A 119 20.93 -7.71 -0.88
C ILE A 119 21.02 -9.23 -1.05
N PHE A 120 20.28 -9.79 -1.98
CA PHE A 120 20.32 -11.23 -2.25
C PHE A 120 20.43 -11.54 -3.75
N ASP A 121 20.98 -12.69 -4.08
CA ASP A 121 21.08 -13.19 -5.45
C ASP A 121 19.76 -13.86 -5.88
N LEU A 122 19.16 -13.42 -6.99
CA LEU A 122 17.87 -13.90 -7.46
C LEU A 122 17.86 -15.37 -7.88
N LYS A 123 19.00 -15.92 -8.32
CA LYS A 123 19.09 -17.30 -8.76
C LYS A 123 19.22 -18.27 -7.60
N THR A 124 20.10 -17.94 -6.65
CA THR A 124 20.46 -18.83 -5.54
C THR A 124 19.72 -18.53 -4.25
N LEU A 125 19.06 -17.37 -4.16
CA LEU A 125 18.37 -16.81 -2.99
C LEU A 125 19.29 -16.57 -1.78
N LYS A 126 20.61 -16.55 -2.01
CA LYS A 126 21.59 -16.31 -0.96
C LYS A 126 21.77 -14.83 -0.69
N VAL A 127 21.85 -14.47 0.57
CA VAL A 127 22.26 -13.12 0.99
C VAL A 127 23.70 -12.88 0.55
N ILE A 128 23.95 -11.73 -0.11
CA ILE A 128 25.24 -11.33 -0.63
C ILE A 128 25.74 -9.99 -0.07
N GLY A 129 24.89 -9.26 0.65
CA GLY A 129 25.27 -8.00 1.30
C GLY A 129 24.14 -7.40 2.11
N GLU A 130 24.48 -6.32 2.81
CA GLU A 130 23.56 -5.50 3.59
C GLU A 130 23.93 -4.03 3.47
N VAL A 131 22.93 -3.16 3.42
CA VAL A 131 23.06 -1.70 3.34
C VAL A 131 22.36 -1.08 4.55
N LYS A 132 22.98 -0.11 5.19
CA LYS A 132 22.33 0.70 6.24
C LYS A 132 21.40 1.74 5.61
N THR A 133 20.22 1.90 6.19
CA THR A 133 19.19 2.85 5.76
C THR A 133 18.90 3.89 6.83
N GLY A 134 17.97 4.80 6.58
CA GLY A 134 17.32 5.57 7.63
C GLY A 134 16.45 4.69 8.52
N ALA A 135 15.87 5.28 9.57
CA ALA A 135 15.05 4.55 10.55
C ALA A 135 13.70 4.15 10.00
N GLY A 136 13.30 2.90 10.25
CA GLY A 136 12.01 2.33 9.85
C GLY A 136 11.84 2.24 8.33
N PRO A 137 12.75 1.58 7.56
CA PRO A 137 12.55 1.37 6.14
C PRO A 137 11.36 0.43 5.93
N ASP A 138 10.37 0.91 5.17
CA ASP A 138 9.12 0.23 4.87
C ASP A 138 9.08 -0.13 3.37
N CYS A 139 8.53 0.73 2.53
CA CYS A 139 8.55 0.51 1.08
C CYS A 139 9.98 0.52 0.53
N ILE A 140 10.22 -0.33 -0.46
CA ILE A 140 11.47 -0.37 -1.21
C ILE A 140 11.18 -0.53 -2.70
N ILE A 141 11.88 0.23 -3.54
CA ILE A 141 11.75 0.12 -4.99
C ILE A 141 13.13 0.11 -5.65
N TYR A 142 13.20 -0.44 -6.85
CA TYR A 142 14.31 -0.28 -7.77
C TYR A 142 13.91 0.65 -8.93
N ASP A 143 14.72 1.67 -9.19
CA ASP A 143 14.57 2.52 -10.38
C ASP A 143 15.62 2.14 -11.45
N PRO A 144 15.19 1.53 -12.57
CA PRO A 144 16.11 1.09 -13.63
C PRO A 144 16.79 2.26 -14.36
N ALA A 145 16.19 3.46 -14.37
CA ALA A 145 16.78 4.62 -15.05
C ALA A 145 18.04 5.12 -14.32
N SER A 146 17.99 5.24 -13.00
CA SER A 146 19.15 5.64 -12.20
C SER A 146 20.01 4.47 -11.71
N LYS A 147 19.51 3.23 -11.86
CA LYS A 147 20.11 1.99 -11.31
C LYS A 147 20.26 2.04 -9.79
N ARG A 148 19.32 2.69 -9.11
CA ARG A 148 19.31 2.87 -7.66
C ARG A 148 18.15 2.16 -7.04
N VAL A 149 18.39 1.69 -5.82
CA VAL A 149 17.34 1.23 -4.92
C VAL A 149 17.03 2.37 -3.94
N PHE A 150 15.76 2.55 -3.66
CA PHE A 150 15.26 3.50 -2.69
C PHE A 150 14.51 2.76 -1.59
N THR A 151 14.92 2.94 -0.33
CA THR A 151 14.09 2.57 0.83
C THR A 151 13.39 3.81 1.34
N PHE A 152 12.11 3.71 1.60
CA PHE A 152 11.29 4.77 2.16
C PHE A 152 11.19 4.56 3.66
N ASN A 153 11.78 5.48 4.42
CA ASN A 153 12.03 5.31 5.85
C ASN A 153 10.96 6.06 6.65
N GLY A 154 9.95 5.32 7.16
CA GLY A 154 8.77 5.89 7.80
C GLY A 154 9.09 6.71 9.04
N ASP A 155 9.97 6.22 9.90
CA ASP A 155 10.36 6.90 11.13
C ASP A 155 11.30 8.09 10.88
N ALA A 156 12.18 7.98 9.87
CA ALA A 156 13.11 9.06 9.49
C ALA A 156 12.45 10.15 8.64
N ASN A 157 11.28 9.90 8.01
CA ASN A 157 10.63 10.80 7.07
C ASN A 157 11.50 11.16 5.85
N ASP A 158 12.27 10.19 5.37
CA ASP A 158 13.17 10.34 4.25
C ASP A 158 13.20 9.07 3.37
N ALA A 159 13.99 9.10 2.29
CA ALA A 159 14.34 7.91 1.53
C ALA A 159 15.85 7.79 1.42
N THR A 160 16.38 6.60 1.70
CA THR A 160 17.79 6.27 1.45
C THR A 160 17.92 5.72 0.04
N ALA A 161 18.83 6.31 -0.75
CA ALA A 161 19.16 5.82 -2.09
C ALA A 161 20.54 5.16 -2.09
N PHE A 162 20.66 3.98 -2.71
CA PHE A 162 21.95 3.29 -2.88
C PHE A 162 22.03 2.67 -4.29
N ASP A 163 23.26 2.53 -4.77
CA ASP A 163 23.55 1.91 -6.06
C ASP A 163 23.24 0.41 -6.01
N ALA A 164 22.42 -0.08 -6.94
CA ALA A 164 21.95 -1.47 -6.94
C ALA A 164 23.05 -2.49 -7.21
N ALA A 165 24.13 -2.09 -7.91
CA ALA A 165 25.23 -3.00 -8.24
C ALA A 165 26.27 -3.07 -7.12
N SER A 166 26.62 -1.98 -6.47
CA SER A 166 27.64 -1.94 -5.41
C SER A 166 27.07 -2.07 -4.00
N GLY A 167 25.81 -1.63 -3.77
CA GLY A 167 25.23 -1.45 -2.44
C GLY A 167 25.72 -0.19 -1.73
N GLU A 168 26.45 0.70 -2.42
CA GLU A 168 26.95 1.94 -1.84
C GLU A 168 25.81 2.96 -1.70
N VAL A 169 25.63 3.54 -0.51
CA VAL A 169 24.67 4.62 -0.28
C VAL A 169 25.13 5.87 -1.01
N VAL A 170 24.30 6.35 -1.93
CA VAL A 170 24.60 7.52 -2.76
C VAL A 170 23.94 8.80 -2.25
N GLY A 171 23.02 8.70 -1.32
CA GLY A 171 22.41 9.86 -0.67
C GLY A 171 21.09 9.57 0.03
N THR A 172 20.52 10.63 0.60
CA THR A 172 19.22 10.62 1.27
C THR A 172 18.35 11.73 0.71
N VAL A 173 17.05 11.46 0.52
CA VAL A 173 16.05 12.41 0.06
C VAL A 173 15.12 12.76 1.22
N PRO A 174 15.16 13.97 1.78
CA PRO A 174 14.18 14.41 2.77
C PRO A 174 12.80 14.50 2.13
N LEU A 175 11.81 13.82 2.70
CA LEU A 175 10.44 13.76 2.17
C LEU A 175 9.48 14.74 2.83
N GLY A 176 9.82 15.22 4.04
CA GLY A 176 8.99 16.20 4.75
C GLY A 176 7.73 15.61 5.40
N GLY A 177 7.65 14.30 5.52
CA GLY A 177 6.57 13.56 6.16
C GLY A 177 6.77 12.06 6.01
N CYS A 178 5.95 11.27 6.71
CA CYS A 178 6.02 9.82 6.74
C CYS A 178 5.66 9.24 5.36
N PRO A 179 6.62 8.64 4.65
CA PRO A 179 6.35 7.96 3.39
C PRO A 179 5.66 6.62 3.62
N GLU A 180 4.97 6.15 2.59
CA GLU A 180 4.35 4.83 2.52
C GLU A 180 4.77 4.17 1.20
N TYR A 181 3.83 3.85 0.33
CA TYR A 181 4.10 3.21 -0.96
C TYR A 181 4.75 4.14 -1.97
N ALA A 182 5.62 3.59 -2.83
CA ALA A 182 6.26 4.32 -3.92
C ALA A 182 6.35 3.49 -5.21
N SER A 183 6.51 4.17 -6.34
CA SER A 183 6.72 3.55 -7.64
C SER A 183 7.64 4.41 -8.52
N ALA A 184 8.49 3.78 -9.32
CA ALA A 184 9.34 4.43 -10.31
C ALA A 184 8.69 4.37 -11.71
N ASP A 185 8.83 5.43 -12.50
CA ASP A 185 8.33 5.47 -13.89
C ASP A 185 9.30 4.83 -14.89
N GLY A 186 10.48 4.42 -14.43
CA GLY A 186 11.55 3.90 -15.30
C GLY A 186 12.21 4.95 -16.20
N GLN A 187 11.90 6.23 -16.02
CA GLN A 187 12.43 7.35 -16.79
C GLN A 187 13.14 8.40 -15.92
N GLY A 188 13.36 8.06 -14.64
CA GLY A 188 14.09 8.89 -13.69
C GLY A 188 13.20 9.67 -12.71
N LYS A 189 11.91 9.33 -12.63
CA LYS A 189 11.00 9.85 -11.64
C LYS A 189 10.53 8.74 -10.71
N VAL A 190 10.47 9.06 -9.44
CA VAL A 190 9.87 8.22 -8.41
C VAL A 190 8.74 8.99 -7.75
N TYR A 191 7.59 8.34 -7.60
CA TYR A 191 6.43 8.90 -6.93
C TYR A 191 6.21 8.16 -5.62
N ALA A 192 6.01 8.91 -4.53
CA ALA A 192 5.77 8.32 -3.21
C ALA A 192 4.60 9.00 -2.50
N ASN A 193 3.75 8.19 -1.88
CA ASN A 193 2.70 8.65 -0.97
C ASN A 193 3.33 9.16 0.32
N ILE A 194 2.86 10.31 0.80
CA ILE A 194 3.20 10.86 2.12
C ILE A 194 1.95 10.87 2.98
N VAL A 195 1.86 9.90 3.88
CA VAL A 195 0.67 9.65 4.71
C VAL A 195 0.32 10.84 5.58
N SER A 196 1.32 11.42 6.24
CA SER A 196 1.14 12.47 7.23
C SER A 196 0.62 13.78 6.64
N THR A 197 0.90 14.07 5.36
CA THR A 197 0.50 15.30 4.67
C THR A 197 -0.59 15.08 3.62
N SER A 198 -0.96 13.81 3.33
CA SER A 198 -1.96 13.43 2.32
C SER A 198 -1.61 13.98 0.93
N GLU A 199 -0.39 13.73 0.50
CA GLU A 199 0.14 14.14 -0.79
C GLU A 199 0.97 13.04 -1.46
N VAL A 200 1.22 13.19 -2.76
CA VAL A 200 2.25 12.45 -3.50
C VAL A 200 3.43 13.39 -3.74
N VAL A 201 4.64 12.90 -3.55
CA VAL A 201 5.85 13.62 -3.96
C VAL A 201 6.44 13.00 -5.22
N GLU A 202 6.97 13.84 -6.11
CA GLU A 202 7.79 13.45 -7.27
C GLU A 202 9.26 13.68 -6.90
N ILE A 203 10.07 12.64 -7.07
CA ILE A 203 11.52 12.65 -6.78
C ILE A 203 12.27 12.50 -8.10
N ASP A 204 13.28 13.35 -8.36
CA ASP A 204 14.28 13.12 -9.41
C ASP A 204 15.28 12.08 -8.86
N SER A 205 15.23 10.87 -9.41
CA SER A 205 16.02 9.73 -8.91
C SER A 205 17.53 9.88 -9.11
N ALA A 206 17.94 10.68 -10.07
CA ALA A 206 19.36 10.97 -10.33
C ALA A 206 19.91 12.07 -9.43
N LYS A 207 19.11 13.13 -9.18
CA LYS A 207 19.52 14.28 -8.35
C LYS A 207 19.24 14.09 -6.87
N LEU A 208 18.39 13.12 -6.49
CA LEU A 208 17.97 12.83 -5.12
C LEU A 208 17.28 14.03 -4.45
N VAL A 209 16.34 14.64 -5.16
CA VAL A 209 15.56 15.79 -4.67
C VAL A 209 14.09 15.62 -4.99
N VAL A 210 13.24 16.07 -4.07
CA VAL A 210 11.81 16.23 -4.33
C VAL A 210 11.63 17.41 -5.30
N THR A 211 11.03 17.16 -6.46
CA THR A 211 10.80 18.16 -7.50
C THR A 211 9.41 18.76 -7.46
N LYS A 212 8.41 17.98 -7.03
CA LYS A 212 7.02 18.43 -6.92
C LYS A 212 6.31 17.76 -5.74
N ARG A 213 5.24 18.41 -5.29
CA ARG A 213 4.30 17.88 -4.31
C ARG A 213 2.88 18.07 -4.83
N PHE A 214 2.07 17.03 -4.73
CA PHE A 214 0.71 16.99 -5.26
C PHE A 214 -0.26 16.67 -4.12
N PRO A 215 -1.03 17.64 -3.62
CA PRO A 215 -2.09 17.38 -2.66
C PRO A 215 -3.14 16.42 -3.23
N LEU A 216 -3.54 15.44 -2.47
CA LEU A 216 -4.51 14.42 -2.90
C LEU A 216 -5.96 14.74 -2.53
N ALA A 217 -6.25 15.93 -1.99
CA ALA A 217 -7.62 16.26 -1.59
C ALA A 217 -8.63 15.90 -2.71
N PRO A 218 -9.76 15.21 -2.37
CA PRO A 218 -10.25 14.89 -1.03
C PRO A 218 -9.68 13.60 -0.39
N GLY A 219 -8.69 12.93 -1.01
CA GLY A 219 -8.03 11.76 -0.45
C GLY A 219 -7.25 12.09 0.83
N LEU A 220 -7.33 11.20 1.82
CA LEU A 220 -6.67 11.37 3.12
C LEU A 220 -5.82 10.14 3.45
N LYS A 221 -4.62 10.40 3.97
CA LYS A 221 -3.70 9.35 4.44
C LYS A 221 -3.55 8.23 3.41
N PRO A 222 -2.90 8.53 2.26
CA PRO A 222 -2.68 7.54 1.21
C PRO A 222 -1.73 6.43 1.71
N SER A 223 -2.07 5.16 1.43
CA SER A 223 -1.22 3.99 1.66
C SER A 223 -0.72 3.45 0.32
N GLY A 224 -1.43 2.51 -0.31
CA GLY A 224 -1.05 1.92 -1.58
C GLY A 224 -0.92 2.93 -2.72
N LEU A 225 0.08 2.73 -3.58
CA LEU A 225 0.31 3.54 -4.77
C LEU A 225 0.55 2.63 -5.98
N ALA A 226 -0.12 2.93 -7.10
CA ALA A 226 0.19 2.34 -8.40
C ALA A 226 0.41 3.44 -9.44
N LEU A 227 1.17 3.12 -10.48
CA LEU A 227 1.55 4.07 -11.52
C LEU A 227 1.19 3.54 -12.90
N ASP A 228 0.42 4.31 -13.66
CA ASP A 228 0.35 4.23 -15.12
C ASP A 228 1.36 5.22 -15.71
N ALA A 229 2.56 4.72 -15.94
CA ALA A 229 3.65 5.56 -16.46
C ALA A 229 3.38 6.08 -17.89
N ALA A 230 2.62 5.33 -18.70
CA ALA A 230 2.30 5.70 -20.07
C ALA A 230 1.35 6.91 -20.14
N HIS A 231 0.41 7.01 -19.22
CA HIS A 231 -0.56 8.10 -19.18
C HIS A 231 -0.29 9.11 -18.05
N HIS A 232 0.82 8.96 -17.31
CA HIS A 232 1.22 9.83 -16.22
C HIS A 232 0.18 9.91 -15.08
N LEU A 233 -0.47 8.77 -14.78
CA LEU A 233 -1.48 8.68 -13.73
C LEU A 233 -0.93 7.94 -12.50
N VAL A 234 -1.13 8.52 -11.32
CA VAL A 234 -0.86 7.87 -10.03
C VAL A 234 -2.19 7.56 -9.36
N PHE A 235 -2.35 6.31 -8.95
CA PHE A 235 -3.48 5.78 -8.21
C PHE A 235 -3.10 5.63 -6.75
N SER A 236 -3.64 6.47 -5.86
CA SER A 236 -3.35 6.42 -4.43
C SER A 236 -4.58 5.98 -3.64
N GLY A 237 -4.50 4.81 -3.00
CA GLY A 237 -5.52 4.29 -2.11
C GLY A 237 -5.50 5.02 -0.77
N CYS A 238 -6.61 5.66 -0.40
CA CYS A 238 -6.70 6.54 0.75
C CYS A 238 -7.57 5.95 1.87
N SER A 239 -7.20 6.23 3.12
CA SER A 239 -7.88 5.69 4.31
C SER A 239 -9.37 6.07 4.41
N ASN A 240 -9.80 7.13 3.73
CA ASN A 240 -11.20 7.56 3.65
C ASN A 240 -12.00 6.86 2.54
N LYS A 241 -11.57 5.68 2.10
CA LYS A 241 -12.29 4.77 1.18
C LYS A 241 -12.42 5.30 -0.24
N ILE A 242 -11.44 6.02 -0.71
CA ILE A 242 -11.31 6.41 -2.10
C ILE A 242 -9.90 6.12 -2.60
N MET A 243 -9.81 5.78 -3.86
CA MET A 243 -8.57 5.80 -4.60
C MET A 243 -8.58 7.08 -5.45
N THR A 244 -7.65 7.98 -5.19
CA THR A 244 -7.48 9.17 -6.01
C THR A 244 -6.70 8.82 -7.27
N VAL A 245 -7.11 9.40 -8.39
CA VAL A 245 -6.38 9.34 -9.65
C VAL A 245 -5.76 10.72 -9.87
N LEU A 246 -4.45 10.79 -9.72
CA LEU A 246 -3.67 12.02 -9.88
C LEU A 246 -3.01 12.03 -11.27
N ASP A 247 -3.31 13.02 -12.08
CA ASP A 247 -2.55 13.32 -13.30
C ASP A 247 -1.34 14.19 -12.91
N VAL A 248 -0.13 13.58 -12.94
CA VAL A 248 1.10 14.27 -12.53
C VAL A 248 1.59 15.28 -13.57
N SER A 249 1.13 15.19 -14.83
CA SER A 249 1.40 16.17 -15.87
C SER A 249 0.57 17.43 -15.66
N ALA A 250 -0.73 17.26 -15.38
CA ALA A 250 -1.63 18.36 -15.06
C ALA A 250 -1.48 18.86 -13.60
N GLY A 251 -0.84 18.07 -12.73
CA GLY A 251 -0.61 18.41 -11.32
C GLY A 251 -1.85 18.41 -10.46
N LYS A 252 -2.86 17.60 -10.78
CA LYS A 252 -4.15 17.60 -10.07
C LYS A 252 -4.82 16.22 -10.03
N VAL A 253 -5.62 15.99 -8.99
CA VAL A 253 -6.55 14.85 -8.93
C VAL A 253 -7.65 15.05 -9.98
N ILE A 254 -7.80 14.07 -10.86
CA ILE A 254 -8.79 14.06 -11.95
C ILE A 254 -10.00 13.18 -11.67
N ALA A 255 -9.87 12.20 -10.77
CA ALA A 255 -10.95 11.32 -10.36
C ALA A 255 -10.76 10.82 -8.92
N CYS A 256 -11.87 10.42 -8.30
CA CYS A 256 -11.91 9.71 -7.04
C CYS A 256 -12.79 8.47 -7.20
N VAL A 257 -12.20 7.30 -7.04
CA VAL A 257 -12.85 6.01 -7.19
C VAL A 257 -13.20 5.45 -5.82
N PRO A 258 -14.46 5.09 -5.51
CA PRO A 258 -14.79 4.42 -4.26
C PRO A 258 -14.09 3.06 -4.16
N ILE A 259 -13.49 2.77 -3.00
CA ILE A 259 -12.82 1.51 -2.69
C ILE A 259 -13.28 0.96 -1.34
N GLY A 260 -12.89 -0.27 -1.02
CA GLY A 260 -13.16 -0.87 0.28
C GLY A 260 -12.39 -0.20 1.43
N ARG A 261 -12.58 -0.71 2.65
CA ARG A 261 -11.94 -0.20 3.86
C ARG A 261 -10.58 -0.86 4.08
N TRP A 262 -9.70 -0.11 4.76
CA TRP A 262 -8.37 -0.58 5.16
C TRP A 262 -7.53 -0.99 3.93
N VAL A 263 -7.53 -0.08 2.93
CA VAL A 263 -6.65 -0.23 1.77
C VAL A 263 -5.20 -0.18 2.23
N ASP A 264 -4.39 -1.05 1.63
CA ASP A 264 -2.95 -1.08 1.92
C ASP A 264 -2.12 -1.06 0.63
N ALA A 265 -2.44 -1.88 -0.35
CA ALA A 265 -1.74 -1.88 -1.62
C ALA A 265 -2.66 -1.54 -2.81
N ASN A 266 -2.05 -0.91 -3.81
CA ASN A 266 -2.66 -0.67 -5.12
C ASN A 266 -1.80 -1.30 -6.22
N GLY A 267 -2.42 -1.67 -7.34
CA GLY A 267 -1.75 -2.15 -8.54
C GLY A 267 -2.36 -1.54 -9.79
N PHE A 268 -1.58 -1.42 -10.85
CA PHE A 268 -2.07 -1.05 -12.17
C PHE A 268 -1.55 -2.04 -13.21
N ASP A 269 -2.45 -2.55 -14.02
CA ASP A 269 -2.14 -3.46 -15.11
C ASP A 269 -2.16 -2.72 -16.45
N PRO A 270 -1.00 -2.38 -17.02
CA PRO A 270 -0.93 -1.69 -18.29
C PRO A 270 -1.45 -2.53 -19.47
N GLY A 271 -1.46 -3.87 -19.34
CA GLY A 271 -1.97 -4.77 -20.38
C GLY A 271 -3.49 -4.74 -20.51
N THR A 272 -4.21 -4.46 -19.42
CA THR A 272 -5.67 -4.42 -19.39
C THR A 272 -6.26 -3.03 -19.09
N GLY A 273 -5.42 -2.06 -18.68
CA GLY A 273 -5.85 -0.72 -18.27
C GLY A 273 -6.67 -0.72 -16.97
N VAL A 274 -6.41 -1.69 -16.08
CA VAL A 274 -7.17 -1.86 -14.83
C VAL A 274 -6.31 -1.46 -13.64
N ALA A 275 -6.87 -0.65 -12.76
CA ALA A 275 -6.31 -0.36 -11.45
C ALA A 275 -6.99 -1.23 -10.37
N PHE A 276 -6.20 -1.67 -9.39
CA PHE A 276 -6.64 -2.51 -8.29
C PHE A 276 -6.34 -1.84 -6.96
N SER A 277 -7.20 -2.11 -5.97
CA SER A 277 -6.98 -1.73 -4.57
C SER A 277 -7.35 -2.89 -3.66
N SER A 278 -6.40 -3.41 -2.91
CA SER A 278 -6.64 -4.48 -1.94
C SER A 278 -7.06 -3.90 -0.59
N ASN A 279 -8.17 -4.41 -0.06
CA ASN A 279 -8.83 -3.84 1.09
C ASN A 279 -8.96 -4.88 2.20
N GLY A 280 -8.49 -4.54 3.40
CA GLY A 280 -8.46 -5.43 4.57
C GLY A 280 -9.83 -5.91 5.05
N GLU A 281 -10.93 -5.32 4.59
CA GLU A 281 -12.28 -5.81 4.84
C GLU A 281 -12.65 -7.08 4.05
N GLY A 282 -11.71 -7.63 3.28
CA GLY A 282 -11.93 -8.82 2.47
C GLY A 282 -12.46 -8.54 1.07
N THR A 283 -12.05 -7.44 0.45
CA THR A 283 -12.40 -7.12 -0.94
C THR A 283 -11.18 -6.68 -1.75
N LEU A 284 -11.25 -6.93 -3.06
CA LEU A 284 -10.38 -6.33 -4.07
C LEU A 284 -11.22 -5.40 -4.94
N THR A 285 -10.93 -4.10 -4.90
CA THR A 285 -11.56 -3.17 -5.84
C THR A 285 -10.87 -3.27 -7.19
N VAL A 286 -11.65 -3.45 -8.25
CA VAL A 286 -11.23 -3.48 -9.65
C VAL A 286 -11.79 -2.23 -10.32
N ALA A 287 -10.94 -1.31 -10.76
CA ALA A 287 -11.32 -0.03 -11.33
C ALA A 287 -10.83 0.09 -12.77
N ARG A 288 -11.72 0.52 -13.68
CA ARG A 288 -11.40 0.74 -15.09
C ARG A 288 -11.84 2.12 -15.53
N GLU A 289 -11.01 2.78 -16.30
CA GLU A 289 -11.39 4.01 -16.98
C GLU A 289 -12.34 3.68 -18.15
N THR A 290 -13.51 4.29 -18.19
CA THR A 290 -14.55 4.10 -19.23
C THR A 290 -14.62 5.29 -20.20
N ALA A 291 -14.18 6.44 -19.76
CA ALA A 291 -13.94 7.64 -20.55
C ALA A 291 -12.91 8.53 -19.81
N PRO A 292 -12.25 9.48 -20.46
CA PRO A 292 -11.24 10.33 -19.83
C PRO A 292 -11.67 10.91 -18.47
N GLY A 293 -11.00 10.50 -17.40
CA GLY A 293 -11.28 10.87 -16.02
C GLY A 293 -12.56 10.24 -15.42
N LYS A 294 -13.19 9.28 -16.09
CA LYS A 294 -14.37 8.54 -15.58
C LYS A 294 -14.00 7.09 -15.32
N PHE A 295 -14.15 6.67 -14.08
CA PHE A 295 -13.84 5.31 -13.66
C PHE A 295 -15.11 4.60 -13.17
N GLU A 296 -15.24 3.35 -13.53
CA GLU A 296 -16.15 2.39 -12.94
C GLU A 296 -15.37 1.43 -12.06
N ALA A 297 -15.94 1.05 -10.93
CA ALA A 297 -15.29 0.16 -9.97
C ALA A 297 -16.26 -0.90 -9.46
N GLU A 298 -15.71 -2.09 -9.24
CA GLU A 298 -16.39 -3.24 -8.67
C GLU A 298 -15.56 -3.79 -7.51
N ASN A 299 -16.20 -4.21 -6.42
CA ASN A 299 -15.55 -4.87 -5.30
C ASN A 299 -15.74 -6.39 -5.40
N ILE A 300 -14.65 -7.11 -5.60
CA ILE A 300 -14.61 -8.57 -5.63
C ILE A 300 -14.41 -9.09 -4.21
N PRO A 301 -15.29 -9.94 -3.68
CA PRO A 301 -15.07 -10.58 -2.38
C PRO A 301 -13.79 -11.42 -2.39
N THR A 302 -12.95 -11.25 -1.37
CA THR A 302 -11.71 -12.01 -1.17
C THR A 302 -11.70 -12.64 0.22
N GLU A 303 -10.68 -12.43 1.03
CA GLU A 303 -10.57 -12.91 2.42
C GLU A 303 -10.28 -11.73 3.35
N ASP A 304 -10.76 -11.78 4.58
CA ASP A 304 -10.45 -10.79 5.61
C ASP A 304 -8.93 -10.62 5.76
N ASN A 305 -8.48 -9.38 5.95
CA ASN A 305 -7.07 -8.99 6.06
C ASN A 305 -6.20 -9.28 4.82
N ALA A 306 -6.80 -9.59 3.66
CA ALA A 306 -6.09 -9.68 2.38
C ALA A 306 -5.85 -8.28 1.80
N GLN A 307 -5.07 -7.47 2.51
CA GLN A 307 -4.89 -6.04 2.22
C GLN A 307 -3.64 -5.71 1.38
N THR A 308 -2.65 -6.60 1.35
CA THR A 308 -1.45 -6.46 0.53
C THR A 308 -1.56 -7.32 -0.72
N MET A 309 -0.98 -6.85 -1.82
CA MET A 309 -1.11 -7.51 -3.12
C MET A 309 0.15 -7.39 -3.98
N ALA A 310 0.28 -8.32 -4.94
CA ALA A 310 1.14 -8.19 -6.09
C ALA A 310 0.39 -8.58 -7.36
N LEU A 311 0.72 -7.94 -8.47
CA LEU A 311 0.14 -8.20 -9.79
C LEU A 311 1.13 -8.96 -10.67
N ASP A 312 0.69 -10.08 -11.22
CA ASP A 312 1.44 -10.80 -12.25
C ASP A 312 1.08 -10.25 -13.64
N LEU A 313 1.98 -9.46 -14.20
CA LEU A 313 1.79 -8.84 -15.51
C LEU A 313 1.73 -9.84 -16.67
N LYS A 314 2.15 -11.10 -16.47
CA LYS A 314 2.09 -12.14 -17.49
C LYS A 314 0.71 -12.78 -17.58
N THR A 315 0.06 -13.01 -16.45
CA THR A 315 -1.25 -13.68 -16.38
C THR A 315 -2.39 -12.73 -16.08
N HIS A 316 -2.09 -11.47 -15.71
CA HIS A 316 -3.02 -10.45 -15.25
C HIS A 316 -3.76 -10.83 -13.95
N ASN A 317 -3.22 -11.78 -13.20
CA ASN A 317 -3.75 -12.21 -11.92
C ASN A 317 -3.20 -11.37 -10.78
N VAL A 318 -4.05 -11.13 -9.79
CA VAL A 318 -3.70 -10.46 -8.53
C VAL A 318 -3.51 -11.51 -7.44
N TYR A 319 -2.39 -11.45 -6.74
CA TYR A 319 -2.04 -12.32 -5.62
C TYR A 319 -2.15 -11.52 -4.33
N LEU A 320 -2.94 -12.01 -3.39
CA LEU A 320 -3.20 -11.39 -2.09
C LEU A 320 -2.70 -12.32 -1.00
N ALA A 321 -2.12 -11.77 0.06
CA ALA A 321 -1.70 -12.56 1.22
C ALA A 321 -2.66 -12.38 2.38
N THR A 322 -2.99 -13.47 3.07
CA THR A 322 -3.77 -13.46 4.30
C THR A 322 -3.53 -14.71 5.14
N ALA A 323 -4.15 -14.77 6.33
CA ALA A 323 -4.20 -15.94 7.18
C ALA A 323 -5.53 -15.98 7.92
N ARG A 324 -5.87 -17.11 8.53
CA ARG A 324 -6.99 -17.15 9.48
C ARG A 324 -6.56 -16.62 10.83
N PHE A 325 -7.45 -15.92 11.49
CA PHE A 325 -7.25 -15.40 12.84
C PHE A 325 -8.27 -16.02 13.79
N GLU A 326 -7.85 -16.24 15.03
CA GLU A 326 -8.79 -16.68 16.08
C GLU A 326 -9.87 -15.61 16.31
N PRO A 327 -11.12 -16.04 16.60
CA PRO A 327 -12.17 -15.09 16.95
C PRO A 327 -11.71 -14.19 18.12
N LYS A 328 -12.01 -12.90 18.07
CA LYS A 328 -11.60 -11.92 19.07
C LYS A 328 -12.08 -12.31 20.47
N SER A 329 -11.19 -12.88 21.27
CA SER A 329 -11.29 -12.90 22.71
C SER A 329 -10.06 -12.21 23.31
N GLY A 330 -9.97 -10.88 23.09
CA GLY A 330 -8.81 -10.08 23.48
C GLY A 330 -7.97 -9.59 22.27
N ASN A 331 -7.20 -8.54 22.46
CA ASN A 331 -6.27 -7.98 21.49
C ASN A 331 -4.84 -8.45 21.86
N PRO A 332 -3.96 -8.92 20.94
CA PRO A 332 -4.10 -8.96 19.50
C PRO A 332 -4.74 -10.25 18.96
N GLN A 333 -5.29 -10.19 17.75
CA GLN A 333 -5.76 -11.38 17.04
C GLN A 333 -4.57 -12.32 16.81
N ASN A 334 -4.64 -13.54 17.33
CA ASN A 334 -3.64 -14.55 17.08
C ASN A 334 -3.91 -15.18 15.72
N MET A 335 -2.88 -15.20 14.87
CA MET A 335 -2.93 -15.95 13.63
C MET A 335 -3.03 -17.44 13.95
N VAL A 336 -3.99 -18.13 13.32
CA VAL A 336 -4.09 -19.58 13.41
C VAL A 336 -2.85 -20.21 12.81
N LYS A 337 -2.21 -21.09 13.55
CA LYS A 337 -0.97 -21.76 13.10
C LYS A 337 -1.17 -22.39 11.72
N ASP A 338 -0.17 -22.28 10.87
CA ASP A 338 -0.11 -22.86 9.52
C ASP A 338 -1.29 -22.45 8.59
N SER A 339 -1.98 -21.34 8.89
CA SER A 339 -3.11 -20.88 8.09
C SER A 339 -2.76 -19.79 7.06
N PHE A 340 -1.50 -19.36 7.00
CA PHE A 340 -1.06 -18.37 6.00
C PHE A 340 -1.30 -18.89 4.59
N MET A 341 -1.91 -18.04 3.76
CA MET A 341 -2.31 -18.43 2.40
C MET A 341 -2.20 -17.27 1.42
N ILE A 342 -2.13 -17.64 0.16
CA ILE A 342 -2.30 -16.74 -0.98
C ILE A 342 -3.68 -16.94 -1.57
N VAL A 343 -4.36 -15.84 -1.84
CA VAL A 343 -5.61 -15.77 -2.59
C VAL A 343 -5.29 -15.20 -3.96
N VAL A 344 -5.65 -15.92 -5.02
CA VAL A 344 -5.43 -15.49 -6.40
C VAL A 344 -6.74 -15.06 -7.01
N VAL A 345 -6.78 -13.83 -7.51
CA VAL A 345 -7.92 -13.24 -8.22
C VAL A 345 -7.56 -13.10 -9.69
N GLY A 346 -8.43 -13.56 -10.56
CA GLY A 346 -8.24 -13.55 -12.02
C GLY A 346 -9.58 -13.61 -12.76
N LYS A 347 -9.53 -13.78 -14.09
CA LYS A 347 -10.71 -13.94 -14.97
C LYS A 347 -10.92 -15.37 -15.37
#